data_9b7855b7de29b6fe011cc05406608f4b
#
_entry.id   9b7855b7de29b6fe011cc05406608f4b
#
_cell.length_a   1.000
_cell.length_b   1.000
_cell.length_c   1.000
_cell.angle_alpha   90.00
_cell.angle_beta   90.00
_cell.angle_gamma   90.00
#
_symmetry.space_group_name_H-M   'P 1'
#
loop_
_entity.id
_entity.type
_entity.pdbx_description
1 polymer ?
#
loop_
_entity_poly.entity_id
_entity_poly.type
_entity_poly.pdbx_seq_one_letter_code
_entity_poly.pdbx_strand_id
1 'polypeptide(L)'
;MLTRKENKYYQLVLNTLLFALGSFGSKFIVFILMPVYTNTLTTAEYGISELVITATNLLIPFVTVSIQDATLRFALDKKNNSGEVLSNTVLILSIGTIISCILYPLMKMYKAIEGWTQYLLLLTILYMIRNAFSIYLKAIGKTKLYAVDSIVYTLLLMVSNITLLTVFKMQLRGYFYGTIISTIGSIVLLVIFGDVLKNCRINKVNLVLLKSMIRFSVPMIFNNISWWIINSSDKVMIGYYNSTADAGIYSVAAKMPSLLITLTNIFNQAWVISSVTEYDTTKDGDFYSNTFKSFNCLLIMAASGIIVIIKPFMQIYVGPSFVECWKYVPLLLLGSVFQSYAAFFGAIYTSAKKNISVMVSTLFAAAINLVLNAILIPTVGIQGAVVATAVAYFVVFLFRMLDSRKYVNISMNVWRILLSMILLLGQCILIIAIEGTKSYFVSILLFCFLLCINSSDILKMTRAIKARF
;
A
#
# COMPACT_ATOMS: atom_id res chain seq x y z
N MET A 1 -24.42 28.07 -17.42
CA MET A 1 -24.17 28.03 -15.95
C MET A 1 -24.55 26.64 -15.46
N LEU A 2 -23.55 25.83 -15.07
CA LEU A 2 -23.79 24.50 -14.50
C LEU A 2 -24.55 24.62 -13.18
N THR A 3 -25.53 23.78 -12.94
CA THR A 3 -26.31 23.80 -11.71
C THR A 3 -25.43 23.54 -10.49
N ARG A 4 -25.82 24.00 -9.29
CA ARG A 4 -25.03 23.84 -8.03
C ARG A 4 -24.71 22.37 -7.70
N LYS A 5 -25.48 21.42 -8.23
CA LYS A 5 -25.27 19.96 -8.12
C LYS A 5 -24.17 19.48 -9.08
N GLU A 6 -24.19 19.93 -10.32
CA GLU A 6 -23.18 19.59 -11.35
C GLU A 6 -21.80 20.11 -10.94
N ASN A 7 -21.72 21.29 -10.31
CA ASN A 7 -20.48 21.87 -9.82
C ASN A 7 -19.86 21.02 -8.69
N LYS A 8 -20.66 20.38 -7.82
CA LYS A 8 -20.18 19.48 -6.77
C LYS A 8 -19.62 18.16 -7.35
N TYR A 9 -20.29 17.58 -8.35
CA TYR A 9 -19.80 16.36 -9.01
C TYR A 9 -18.53 16.64 -9.83
N TYR A 10 -18.47 17.76 -10.51
CA TYR A 10 -17.27 18.19 -11.24
C TYR A 10 -16.08 18.38 -10.30
N GLN A 11 -16.27 19.05 -9.17
CA GLN A 11 -15.22 19.20 -8.16
C GLN A 11 -14.79 17.86 -7.53
N LEU A 12 -15.74 16.95 -7.28
CA LEU A 12 -15.43 15.61 -6.79
C LEU A 12 -14.56 14.82 -7.80
N VAL A 13 -14.95 14.83 -9.06
CA VAL A 13 -14.19 14.17 -10.16
C VAL A 13 -12.82 14.79 -10.31
N LEU A 14 -12.72 16.12 -10.32
CA LEU A 14 -11.44 16.84 -10.45
C LEU A 14 -10.52 16.53 -9.27
N ASN A 15 -11.03 16.56 -8.05
CA ASN A 15 -10.27 16.22 -6.85
C ASN A 15 -9.83 14.74 -6.87
N THR A 16 -10.70 13.83 -7.31
CA THR A 16 -10.38 12.40 -7.44
C THR A 16 -9.28 12.18 -8.47
N LEU A 17 -9.34 12.87 -9.62
CA LEU A 17 -8.29 12.80 -10.63
C LEU A 17 -6.97 13.40 -10.13
N LEU A 18 -7.00 14.53 -9.42
CA LEU A 18 -5.80 15.12 -8.82
C LEU A 18 -5.17 14.19 -7.76
N PHE A 19 -5.99 13.55 -6.93
CA PHE A 19 -5.50 12.56 -5.97
C PHE A 19 -4.97 11.30 -6.64
N ALA A 20 -5.63 10.83 -7.70
CA ALA A 20 -5.17 9.68 -8.47
C ALA A 20 -3.83 9.98 -9.17
N LEU A 21 -3.71 11.13 -9.82
CA LEU A 21 -2.47 11.58 -10.47
C LEU A 21 -1.35 11.77 -9.46
N GLY A 22 -1.61 12.39 -8.31
CA GLY A 22 -0.60 12.56 -7.25
C GLY A 22 -0.14 11.22 -6.66
N SER A 23 -1.08 10.31 -6.39
CA SER A 23 -0.76 8.98 -5.83
C SER A 23 -0.09 8.06 -6.84
N PHE A 24 -0.51 8.09 -8.10
CA PHE A 24 0.09 7.29 -9.17
C PHE A 24 1.46 7.84 -9.55
N GLY A 25 1.58 9.17 -9.70
CA GLY A 25 2.84 9.83 -10.01
C GLY A 25 3.93 9.52 -8.99
N SER A 26 3.62 9.60 -7.69
CA SER A 26 4.58 9.30 -6.63
C SER A 26 5.03 7.83 -6.64
N LYS A 27 4.12 6.88 -6.86
CA LYS A 27 4.48 5.45 -6.96
C LYS A 27 5.28 5.14 -8.23
N PHE A 28 4.97 5.81 -9.33
CA PHE A 28 5.69 5.66 -10.59
C PHE A 28 7.14 6.18 -10.48
N ILE A 29 7.36 7.29 -9.76
CA ILE A 29 8.71 7.81 -9.51
C ILE A 29 9.51 6.82 -8.63
N VAL A 30 8.91 6.25 -7.58
CA VAL A 30 9.57 5.22 -6.75
C VAL A 30 9.92 3.99 -7.61
N PHE A 31 9.05 3.64 -8.56
CA PHE A 31 9.33 2.59 -9.53
C PHE A 31 10.54 2.95 -10.41
N ILE A 32 10.61 4.16 -10.96
CA ILE A 32 11.78 4.63 -11.75
C ILE A 32 13.08 4.64 -10.93
N LEU A 33 13.01 4.90 -9.62
CA LEU A 33 14.18 4.90 -8.73
C LEU A 33 14.73 3.49 -8.43
N MET A 34 13.96 2.43 -8.64
CA MET A 34 14.38 1.08 -8.33
C MET A 34 15.66 0.64 -9.06
N PRO A 35 15.83 0.86 -10.38
CA PRO A 35 17.10 0.61 -11.06
C PRO A 35 18.28 1.36 -10.43
N VAL A 36 18.08 2.59 -9.99
CA VAL A 36 19.14 3.39 -9.33
C VAL A 36 19.53 2.72 -8.02
N TYR A 37 18.57 2.39 -7.17
CA TYR A 37 18.84 1.75 -5.89
C TYR A 37 19.55 0.40 -6.03
N THR A 38 19.07 -0.45 -6.94
CA THR A 38 19.61 -1.81 -7.11
C THR A 38 20.94 -1.85 -7.81
N ASN A 39 21.34 -0.81 -8.57
CA ASN A 39 22.66 -0.69 -9.17
C ASN A 39 23.68 0.02 -8.27
N THR A 40 23.24 0.78 -7.26
CA THR A 40 24.14 1.57 -6.42
C THR A 40 24.27 1.02 -4.99
N LEU A 41 23.29 0.26 -4.52
CA LEU A 41 23.27 -0.35 -3.19
C LEU A 41 23.44 -1.87 -3.31
N THR A 42 24.07 -2.45 -2.31
CA THR A 42 24.07 -3.91 -2.12
C THR A 42 22.69 -4.39 -1.65
N THR A 43 22.42 -5.69 -1.77
CA THR A 43 21.16 -6.29 -1.26
C THR A 43 20.98 -6.04 0.22
N ALA A 44 22.04 -6.11 1.02
CA ALA A 44 22.02 -5.85 2.45
C ALA A 44 21.72 -4.38 2.76
N GLU A 45 22.37 -3.43 2.06
CA GLU A 45 22.14 -1.99 2.26
C GLU A 45 20.71 -1.61 1.90
N TYR A 46 20.18 -2.10 0.77
CA TYR A 46 18.80 -1.87 0.40
C TYR A 46 17.83 -2.51 1.40
N GLY A 47 18.16 -3.72 1.89
CA GLY A 47 17.40 -4.37 2.96
C GLY A 47 17.35 -3.54 4.24
N ILE A 48 18.48 -3.00 4.70
CA ILE A 48 18.54 -2.10 5.86
C ILE A 48 17.66 -0.88 5.63
N SER A 49 17.73 -0.24 4.46
CA SER A 49 16.89 0.93 4.14
C SER A 49 15.39 0.62 4.24
N GLU A 50 14.96 -0.51 3.66
CA GLU A 50 13.56 -0.95 3.70
C GLU A 50 13.12 -1.34 5.12
N LEU A 51 14.01 -1.97 5.93
CA LEU A 51 13.74 -2.29 7.33
C LEU A 51 13.58 -1.02 8.19
N VAL A 52 14.44 -0.02 8.00
CA VAL A 52 14.33 1.28 8.68
C VAL A 52 13.00 1.97 8.33
N ILE A 53 12.63 2.05 7.06
CA ILE A 53 11.35 2.63 6.63
C ILE A 53 10.16 1.83 7.19
N THR A 54 10.26 0.50 7.18
CA THR A 54 9.22 -0.39 7.71
C THR A 54 9.03 -0.21 9.21
N ALA A 55 10.13 -0.15 9.97
CA ALA A 55 10.10 0.12 11.41
C ALA A 55 9.58 1.55 11.72
N THR A 56 9.96 2.54 10.92
CA THR A 56 9.41 3.91 11.01
C THR A 56 7.88 3.91 10.90
N ASN A 57 7.33 3.21 9.91
CA ASN A 57 5.88 3.13 9.71
C ASN A 57 5.14 2.39 10.85
N LEU A 58 5.81 1.46 11.55
CA LEU A 58 5.28 0.81 12.74
C LEU A 58 5.27 1.77 13.95
N LEU A 59 6.36 2.51 14.13
CA LEU A 59 6.54 3.38 15.32
C LEU A 59 5.58 4.57 15.31
N ILE A 60 5.31 5.15 14.14
CA ILE A 60 4.48 6.36 14.02
C ILE A 60 3.12 6.23 14.72
N PRO A 61 2.27 5.21 14.46
CA PRO A 61 1.00 5.05 15.15
C PRO A 61 1.12 4.98 16.68
N PHE A 62 2.20 4.40 17.20
CA PHE A 62 2.43 4.29 18.64
C PHE A 62 2.83 5.63 19.23
N VAL A 63 3.89 6.26 18.73
CA VAL A 63 4.46 7.47 19.33
C VAL A 63 3.57 8.70 19.15
N THR A 64 2.69 8.69 18.14
CA THR A 64 1.72 9.77 17.88
C THR A 64 0.32 9.44 18.37
N VAL A 65 0.10 8.25 18.93
CA VAL A 65 -1.25 7.75 19.29
C VAL A 65 -2.21 7.83 18.08
N SER A 66 -1.70 7.65 16.85
CA SER A 66 -2.45 7.81 15.58
C SER A 66 -3.21 9.15 15.47
N ILE A 67 -2.67 10.23 16.02
CA ILE A 67 -3.32 11.56 16.07
C ILE A 67 -3.63 12.08 14.66
N GLN A 68 -2.95 11.63 13.61
CA GLN A 68 -3.22 12.02 12.23
C GLN A 68 -4.65 11.68 11.81
N ASP A 69 -5.19 10.54 12.26
CA ASP A 69 -6.55 10.11 11.94
C ASP A 69 -7.57 11.03 12.61
N ALA A 70 -7.33 11.44 13.86
CA ALA A 70 -8.14 12.44 14.54
C ALA A 70 -8.01 13.82 13.90
N THR A 71 -6.79 14.23 13.51
CA THR A 71 -6.57 15.49 12.80
C THR A 71 -7.44 15.59 11.56
N LEU A 72 -7.47 14.54 10.74
CA LEU A 72 -8.35 14.47 9.57
C LEU A 72 -9.82 14.63 9.96
N ARG A 73 -10.29 13.83 10.90
CA ARG A 73 -11.70 13.76 11.29
C ARG A 73 -12.20 15.07 11.90
N PHE A 74 -11.42 15.64 12.84
CA PHE A 74 -11.83 16.81 13.60
C PHE A 74 -11.62 18.12 12.83
N ALA A 75 -10.63 18.21 11.95
CA ALA A 75 -10.43 19.40 11.11
C ALA A 75 -11.41 19.46 9.92
N LEU A 76 -11.99 18.33 9.48
CA LEU A 76 -13.10 18.30 8.52
C LEU A 76 -14.42 18.76 9.14
N ASP A 77 -14.59 18.64 10.45
CA ASP A 77 -15.80 19.06 11.13
C ASP A 77 -15.79 20.59 11.34
N LYS A 78 -16.66 21.29 10.63
CA LYS A 78 -16.80 22.76 10.68
C LYS A 78 -17.15 23.31 12.07
N LYS A 79 -17.58 22.48 13.00
CA LYS A 79 -17.84 22.88 14.39
C LYS A 79 -16.56 23.14 15.18
N ASN A 80 -15.45 22.54 14.77
CA ASN A 80 -14.17 22.69 15.43
C ASN A 80 -13.34 23.80 14.79
N ASN A 81 -12.58 24.52 15.62
CA ASN A 81 -11.58 25.45 15.13
C ASN A 81 -10.37 24.68 14.61
N SER A 82 -10.08 24.77 13.31
CA SER A 82 -8.97 24.06 12.69
C SER A 82 -7.60 24.41 13.30
N GLY A 83 -7.44 25.63 13.82
CA GLY A 83 -6.22 26.04 14.53
C GLY A 83 -6.04 25.35 15.89
N GLU A 84 -7.14 25.08 16.61
CA GLU A 84 -7.09 24.30 17.86
C GLU A 84 -6.75 22.83 17.57
N VAL A 85 -7.35 22.24 16.51
CA VAL A 85 -7.03 20.89 16.07
C VAL A 85 -5.55 20.76 15.74
N LEU A 86 -5.00 21.72 14.98
CA LEU A 86 -3.58 21.75 14.63
C LEU A 86 -2.68 21.90 15.85
N SER A 87 -3.02 22.80 16.77
CA SER A 87 -2.24 23.04 17.99
C SER A 87 -2.20 21.80 18.88
N ASN A 88 -3.34 21.12 19.05
CA ASN A 88 -3.42 19.83 19.75
C ASN A 88 -2.61 18.74 19.04
N THR A 89 -2.65 18.70 17.72
CA THR A 89 -1.85 17.74 16.93
C THR A 89 -0.37 17.97 17.16
N VAL A 90 0.11 19.22 17.06
CA VAL A 90 1.52 19.57 17.29
C VAL A 90 1.96 19.25 18.72
N LEU A 91 1.11 19.45 19.72
CA LEU A 91 1.39 19.05 21.10
C LEU A 91 1.67 17.54 21.19
N ILE A 92 0.81 16.70 20.59
CA ILE A 92 1.02 15.24 20.58
C ILE A 92 2.26 14.86 19.78
N LEU A 93 2.56 15.53 18.67
CA LEU A 93 3.80 15.29 17.93
C LEU A 93 5.05 15.64 18.76
N SER A 94 5.00 16.71 19.56
CA SER A 94 6.10 17.07 20.47
C SER A 94 6.29 16.00 21.54
N ILE A 95 5.21 15.52 22.15
CA ILE A 95 5.26 14.40 23.09
C ILE A 95 5.78 13.13 22.40
N GLY A 96 5.30 12.84 21.18
CA GLY A 96 5.76 11.71 20.37
C GLY A 96 7.26 11.79 20.03
N THR A 97 7.80 12.99 19.82
CA THR A 97 9.24 13.21 19.63
C THR A 97 10.01 12.83 20.90
N ILE A 98 9.55 13.28 22.07
CA ILE A 98 10.17 12.94 23.37
C ILE A 98 10.12 11.42 23.60
N ILE A 99 8.95 10.80 23.37
CA ILE A 99 8.78 9.34 23.48
C ILE A 99 9.73 8.61 22.53
N SER A 100 9.86 9.07 21.27
CA SER A 100 10.78 8.47 20.30
C SER A 100 12.23 8.53 20.77
N CYS A 101 12.63 9.65 21.37
CA CYS A 101 13.98 9.80 21.95
C CYS A 101 14.19 8.87 23.17
N ILE A 102 13.18 8.71 24.02
CA ILE A 102 13.23 7.79 25.16
C ILE A 102 13.31 6.34 24.68
N LEU A 103 12.59 5.98 23.60
CA LEU A 103 12.60 4.64 23.02
C LEU A 103 13.85 4.34 22.18
N TYR A 104 14.74 5.33 21.96
CA TYR A 104 15.94 5.12 21.14
C TYR A 104 16.85 3.97 21.61
N PRO A 105 17.11 3.74 22.91
CA PRO A 105 17.85 2.57 23.37
C PRO A 105 17.17 1.24 23.01
N LEU A 106 15.82 1.20 23.05
CA LEU A 106 15.05 0.01 22.66
C LEU A 106 15.15 -0.24 21.15
N MET A 107 15.14 0.81 20.33
CA MET A 107 15.32 0.68 18.87
C MET A 107 16.67 0.05 18.50
N LYS A 108 17.73 0.24 19.32
CA LYS A 108 19.04 -0.38 19.13
C LYS A 108 19.07 -1.88 19.36
N MET A 109 18.06 -2.44 20.04
CA MET A 109 17.97 -3.90 20.27
C MET A 109 17.67 -4.69 18.98
N TYR A 110 17.16 -4.01 17.95
CA TYR A 110 16.92 -4.66 16.65
C TYR A 110 18.22 -4.71 15.84
N LYS A 111 18.94 -5.83 15.98
CA LYS A 111 20.29 -6.05 15.40
C LYS A 111 20.35 -5.89 13.87
N ALA A 112 19.28 -6.19 13.15
CA ALA A 112 19.24 -6.09 11.69
C ALA A 112 19.53 -4.68 11.13
N ILE A 113 19.33 -3.63 11.96
CA ILE A 113 19.61 -2.23 11.60
C ILE A 113 20.65 -1.60 12.52
N GLU A 114 21.49 -2.42 13.17
CA GLU A 114 22.56 -1.91 14.04
C GLU A 114 23.48 -0.95 13.27
N GLY A 115 23.84 0.17 13.92
CA GLY A 115 24.59 1.27 13.27
C GLY A 115 23.75 2.26 12.46
N TRP A 116 22.48 1.95 12.17
CA TRP A 116 21.57 2.79 11.36
C TRP A 116 20.36 3.31 12.16
N THR A 117 20.31 3.01 13.44
CA THR A 117 19.18 3.35 14.34
C THR A 117 18.93 4.85 14.45
N GLN A 118 20.00 5.70 14.30
CA GLN A 118 19.86 7.16 14.27
C GLN A 118 18.96 7.62 13.12
N TYR A 119 19.02 6.95 11.95
CA TYR A 119 18.16 7.26 10.82
C TYR A 119 16.72 6.82 11.07
N LEU A 120 16.51 5.70 11.78
CA LEU A 120 15.17 5.28 12.24
C LEU A 120 14.53 6.35 13.12
N LEU A 121 15.26 6.86 14.14
CA LEU A 121 14.75 7.92 15.01
C LEU A 121 14.43 9.20 14.21
N LEU A 122 15.39 9.66 13.40
CA LEU A 122 15.24 10.91 12.64
C LEU A 122 14.10 10.84 11.64
N LEU A 123 13.97 9.73 10.88
CA LEU A 123 12.90 9.54 9.92
C LEU A 123 11.53 9.38 10.60
N THR A 124 11.48 8.74 11.77
CA THR A 124 10.24 8.67 12.56
C THR A 124 9.73 10.06 12.92
N ILE A 125 10.61 10.94 13.42
CA ILE A 125 10.30 12.32 13.77
C ILE A 125 9.87 13.12 12.53
N LEU A 126 10.64 13.05 11.46
CA LEU A 126 10.34 13.80 10.23
C LEU A 126 9.03 13.31 9.56
N TYR A 127 8.81 12.01 9.47
CA TYR A 127 7.61 11.47 8.83
C TYR A 127 6.34 11.75 9.62
N MET A 128 6.37 11.67 10.97
CA MET A 128 5.19 12.01 11.76
C MET A 128 4.79 13.48 11.59
N ILE A 129 5.77 14.41 11.53
CA ILE A 129 5.51 15.85 11.31
C ILE A 129 4.95 16.07 9.91
N ARG A 130 5.63 15.55 8.87
CA ARG A 130 5.19 15.68 7.49
C ARG A 130 3.77 15.14 7.28
N ASN A 131 3.52 13.91 7.76
CA ASN A 131 2.21 13.26 7.61
C ASN A 131 1.09 14.05 8.28
N ALA A 132 1.32 14.55 9.50
CA ALA A 132 0.33 15.34 10.22
C ALA A 132 -0.01 16.66 9.50
N PHE A 133 1.00 17.37 9.00
CA PHE A 133 0.78 18.63 8.27
C PHE A 133 0.10 18.40 6.93
N SER A 134 0.51 17.39 6.19
CA SER A 134 -0.10 17.01 4.92
C SER A 134 -1.58 16.64 5.08
N ILE A 135 -1.91 15.82 6.09
CA ILE A 135 -3.29 15.43 6.41
C ILE A 135 -4.12 16.63 6.88
N TYR A 136 -3.56 17.52 7.71
CA TYR A 136 -4.22 18.74 8.14
C TYR A 136 -4.62 19.62 6.94
N LEU A 137 -3.73 19.87 6.01
CA LEU A 137 -4.01 20.67 4.82
C LEU A 137 -5.09 20.03 3.93
N LYS A 138 -5.07 18.72 3.80
CA LYS A 138 -6.14 17.97 3.13
C LYS A 138 -7.49 18.20 3.82
N ALA A 139 -7.51 18.15 5.15
CA ALA A 139 -8.73 18.29 5.95
C ALA A 139 -9.34 19.71 5.88
N ILE A 140 -8.51 20.75 5.84
CA ILE A 140 -9.01 22.14 5.71
C ILE A 140 -9.31 22.56 4.26
N GLY A 141 -9.29 21.60 3.31
CA GLY A 141 -9.65 21.83 1.91
C GLY A 141 -8.54 22.40 1.03
N LYS A 142 -7.30 22.55 1.52
CA LYS A 142 -6.13 22.93 0.69
C LYS A 142 -5.61 21.74 -0.14
N THR A 143 -6.53 21.06 -0.86
CA THR A 143 -6.26 19.81 -1.58
C THR A 143 -5.25 19.98 -2.71
N LYS A 144 -5.20 21.15 -3.36
CA LYS A 144 -4.19 21.46 -4.37
C LYS A 144 -2.78 21.45 -3.79
N LEU A 145 -2.60 22.09 -2.61
CA LEU A 145 -1.30 22.13 -1.93
C LEU A 145 -0.88 20.72 -1.46
N TYR A 146 -1.84 19.92 -0.97
CA TYR A 146 -1.60 18.52 -0.65
C TYR A 146 -1.10 17.72 -1.86
N ALA A 147 -1.69 17.91 -3.04
CA ALA A 147 -1.25 17.23 -4.27
C ALA A 147 0.13 17.72 -4.73
N VAL A 148 0.36 19.04 -4.68
CA VAL A 148 1.66 19.66 -5.01
C VAL A 148 2.76 19.14 -4.06
N ASP A 149 2.49 19.07 -2.74
CA ASP A 149 3.43 18.50 -1.77
C ASP A 149 3.85 17.07 -2.14
N SER A 150 2.88 16.22 -2.49
CA SER A 150 3.17 14.84 -2.87
C SER A 150 4.10 14.75 -4.09
N ILE A 151 3.91 15.60 -5.08
CA ILE A 151 4.74 15.69 -6.29
C ILE A 151 6.13 16.22 -5.95
N VAL A 152 6.20 17.35 -5.23
CA VAL A 152 7.48 18.00 -4.85
C VAL A 152 8.32 17.08 -3.98
N TYR A 153 7.70 16.45 -2.97
CA TYR A 153 8.37 15.44 -2.14
C TYR A 153 9.01 14.34 -2.98
N THR A 154 8.27 13.79 -3.94
CA THR A 154 8.75 12.67 -4.73
C THR A 154 9.81 13.10 -5.75
N LEU A 155 9.69 14.30 -6.31
CA LEU A 155 10.73 14.88 -7.17
C LEU A 155 12.02 15.18 -6.38
N LEU A 156 11.90 15.78 -5.19
CA LEU A 156 13.04 15.98 -4.31
C LEU A 156 13.70 14.66 -3.92
N LEU A 157 12.89 13.62 -3.61
CA LEU A 157 13.40 12.28 -3.33
C LEU A 157 14.16 11.71 -4.53
N MET A 158 13.62 11.86 -5.74
CA MET A 158 14.26 11.39 -6.96
C MET A 158 15.58 12.11 -7.20
N VAL A 159 15.58 13.44 -7.23
CA VAL A 159 16.78 14.24 -7.52
C VAL A 159 17.85 14.00 -6.46
N SER A 160 17.51 14.10 -5.17
CA SER A 160 18.47 13.93 -4.09
C SER A 160 19.06 12.52 -4.04
N ASN A 161 18.24 11.48 -4.20
CA ASN A 161 18.75 10.11 -4.21
C ASN A 161 19.62 9.83 -5.43
N ILE A 162 19.20 10.23 -6.65
CA ILE A 162 20.05 10.08 -7.82
C ILE A 162 21.38 10.76 -7.61
N THR A 163 21.38 12.03 -7.20
CA THR A 163 22.61 12.81 -7.00
C THR A 163 23.51 12.18 -5.93
N LEU A 164 22.98 11.84 -4.77
CA LEU A 164 23.78 11.33 -3.64
C LEU A 164 24.28 9.89 -3.89
N LEU A 165 23.52 9.06 -4.60
CA LEU A 165 23.90 7.68 -4.88
C LEU A 165 24.81 7.55 -6.09
N THR A 166 24.54 8.30 -7.19
CA THR A 166 25.30 8.13 -8.43
C THR A 166 26.48 9.07 -8.56
N VAL A 167 26.30 10.37 -8.22
CA VAL A 167 27.37 11.40 -8.36
C VAL A 167 28.30 11.34 -7.14
N PHE A 168 27.72 11.46 -5.93
CA PHE A 168 28.52 11.48 -4.68
C PHE A 168 28.87 10.07 -4.17
N LYS A 169 28.26 9.02 -4.71
CA LYS A 169 28.51 7.60 -4.37
C LYS A 169 28.46 7.31 -2.86
N MET A 170 27.53 7.94 -2.16
CA MET A 170 27.41 7.87 -0.70
C MET A 170 26.75 6.57 -0.20
N GLN A 171 26.45 5.62 -1.09
CA GLN A 171 25.85 4.33 -0.75
C GLN A 171 24.60 4.48 0.15
N LEU A 172 24.42 3.63 1.17
CA LEU A 172 23.30 3.67 2.09
C LEU A 172 23.11 5.01 2.81
N ARG A 173 24.19 5.71 3.14
CA ARG A 173 24.08 7.08 3.71
C ARG A 173 23.42 8.05 2.74
N GLY A 174 23.75 7.94 1.46
CA GLY A 174 23.14 8.76 0.39
C GLY A 174 21.63 8.54 0.31
N TYR A 175 21.17 7.29 0.42
CA TYR A 175 19.75 6.95 0.46
C TYR A 175 19.03 7.65 1.63
N PHE A 176 19.59 7.56 2.85
CA PHE A 176 18.99 8.20 4.02
C PHE A 176 19.03 9.73 3.94
N TYR A 177 20.16 10.32 3.54
CA TYR A 177 20.24 11.78 3.36
C TYR A 177 19.28 12.29 2.30
N GLY A 178 19.14 11.59 1.17
CA GLY A 178 18.17 11.95 0.15
C GLY A 178 16.73 11.90 0.65
N THR A 179 16.41 10.88 1.46
CA THR A 179 15.08 10.74 2.09
C THR A 179 14.85 11.85 3.13
N ILE A 180 15.86 12.23 3.91
CA ILE A 180 15.80 13.33 4.90
C ILE A 180 15.60 14.66 4.19
N ILE A 181 16.41 14.98 3.18
CA ILE A 181 16.34 16.23 2.40
C ILE A 181 14.95 16.39 1.79
N SER A 182 14.42 15.34 1.14
CA SER A 182 13.10 15.38 0.53
C SER A 182 11.99 15.59 1.56
N THR A 183 12.12 14.96 2.74
CA THR A 183 11.12 15.10 3.80
C THR A 183 11.16 16.49 4.42
N ILE A 184 12.35 17.04 4.69
CA ILE A 184 12.51 18.41 5.18
C ILE A 184 11.99 19.42 4.15
N GLY A 185 12.33 19.24 2.86
CA GLY A 185 11.85 20.11 1.80
C GLY A 185 10.32 20.12 1.70
N SER A 186 9.68 18.95 1.84
CA SER A 186 8.22 18.84 1.91
C SER A 186 7.68 19.56 3.17
N ILE A 187 8.25 19.35 4.35
CA ILE A 187 7.81 20.03 5.59
C ILE A 187 7.90 21.55 5.42
N VAL A 188 9.00 22.06 4.88
CA VAL A 188 9.21 23.49 4.62
C VAL A 188 8.13 24.03 3.67
N LEU A 189 7.83 23.32 2.58
CA LEU A 189 6.77 23.69 1.65
C LEU A 189 5.40 23.74 2.35
N LEU A 190 5.07 22.71 3.13
CA LEU A 190 3.79 22.64 3.87
C LEU A 190 3.68 23.77 4.91
N VAL A 191 4.76 24.11 5.58
CA VAL A 191 4.80 25.18 6.60
C VAL A 191 4.63 26.56 5.97
N ILE A 192 5.37 26.85 4.90
CA ILE A 192 5.37 28.17 4.25
C ILE A 192 4.04 28.42 3.53
N PHE A 193 3.61 27.51 2.65
CA PHE A 193 2.42 27.69 1.81
C PHE A 193 1.13 27.23 2.49
N GLY A 194 1.25 26.41 3.54
CA GLY A 194 0.12 25.91 4.31
C GLY A 194 -0.39 26.84 5.39
N ASP A 195 0.35 27.92 5.72
CA ASP A 195 0.09 28.80 6.87
C ASP A 195 0.04 28.03 8.20
N VAL A 196 0.79 26.92 8.30
CA VAL A 196 0.76 26.04 9.46
C VAL A 196 1.19 26.79 10.72
N LEU A 197 2.28 27.57 10.66
CA LEU A 197 2.77 28.34 11.83
C LEU A 197 1.80 29.45 12.25
N LYS A 198 1.06 30.07 11.32
CA LYS A 198 0.07 31.11 11.66
C LYS A 198 -1.12 30.51 12.40
N ASN A 199 -1.50 29.28 12.07
CA ASN A 199 -2.64 28.58 12.64
C ASN A 199 -2.29 27.81 13.91
N CYS A 200 -1.03 27.41 14.09
CA CYS A 200 -0.51 26.72 15.27
C CYS A 200 -0.07 27.75 16.33
N ARG A 201 -0.74 27.78 17.46
CA ARG A 201 -0.36 28.64 18.59
C ARG A 201 -0.57 27.89 19.90
N ILE A 202 0.38 28.00 20.84
CA ILE A 202 0.29 27.36 22.17
C ILE A 202 -1.00 27.77 22.89
N ASN A 203 -1.39 29.03 22.78
CA ASN A 203 -2.63 29.55 23.39
C ASN A 203 -3.93 28.97 22.78
N LYS A 204 -3.85 28.22 21.69
CA LYS A 204 -4.97 27.53 21.04
C LYS A 204 -5.09 26.06 21.44
N VAL A 205 -4.27 25.58 22.37
CA VAL A 205 -4.40 24.22 22.88
C VAL A 205 -5.70 24.11 23.68
N ASN A 206 -6.59 23.25 23.22
CA ASN A 206 -7.88 22.98 23.85
C ASN A 206 -7.91 21.55 24.39
N LEU A 207 -7.78 21.41 25.72
CA LEU A 207 -7.68 20.10 26.39
C LEU A 207 -8.96 19.27 26.26
N VAL A 208 -10.15 19.89 26.16
CA VAL A 208 -11.42 19.18 25.96
C VAL A 208 -11.46 18.56 24.58
N LEU A 209 -11.08 19.34 23.57
CA LEU A 209 -10.94 18.86 22.19
C LEU A 209 -9.85 17.80 22.10
N LEU A 210 -8.69 17.99 22.75
CA LEU A 210 -7.59 17.03 22.80
C LEU A 210 -8.03 15.67 23.34
N LYS A 211 -8.76 15.66 24.44
CA LYS A 211 -9.31 14.42 25.04
C LYS A 211 -10.20 13.68 24.04
N SER A 212 -11.04 14.41 23.32
CA SER A 212 -11.92 13.83 22.28
C SER A 212 -11.11 13.27 21.10
N MET A 213 -10.07 13.98 20.66
CA MET A 213 -9.16 13.53 19.61
C MET A 213 -8.40 12.26 20.02
N ILE A 214 -7.87 12.18 21.24
CA ILE A 214 -7.17 11.01 21.76
C ILE A 214 -8.12 9.82 21.86
N ARG A 215 -9.34 10.03 22.42
CA ARG A 215 -10.36 8.97 22.51
C ARG A 215 -10.71 8.37 21.14
N PHE A 216 -10.73 9.20 20.11
CA PHE A 216 -10.93 8.75 18.73
C PHE A 216 -9.71 8.02 18.16
N SER A 217 -8.49 8.51 18.46
CA SER A 217 -7.24 8.01 17.89
C SER A 217 -6.80 6.67 18.45
N VAL A 218 -7.00 6.42 19.75
CA VAL A 218 -6.52 5.17 20.41
C VAL A 218 -7.01 3.90 19.71
N PRO A 219 -8.28 3.74 19.32
CA PRO A 219 -8.72 2.59 18.55
C PRO A 219 -8.05 2.48 17.16
N MET A 220 -7.66 3.62 16.55
CA MET A 220 -7.01 3.64 15.25
C MET A 220 -5.60 3.06 15.29
N ILE A 221 -4.92 3.07 16.46
CA ILE A 221 -3.61 2.42 16.63
C ILE A 221 -3.71 0.94 16.24
N PHE A 222 -4.68 0.23 16.79
CA PHE A 222 -4.86 -1.20 16.51
C PHE A 222 -5.16 -1.46 15.03
N ASN A 223 -5.97 -0.60 14.41
CA ASN A 223 -6.24 -0.69 12.98
C ASN A 223 -4.97 -0.50 12.15
N ASN A 224 -4.18 0.55 12.42
CA ASN A 224 -2.96 0.86 11.68
C ASN A 224 -1.90 -0.23 11.86
N ILE A 225 -1.76 -0.79 13.08
CA ILE A 225 -0.84 -1.90 13.35
C ILE A 225 -1.29 -3.16 12.59
N SER A 226 -2.58 -3.47 12.57
CA SER A 226 -3.10 -4.63 11.85
C SER A 226 -2.78 -4.55 10.35
N TRP A 227 -2.96 -3.38 9.76
CA TRP A 227 -2.57 -3.13 8.37
C TRP A 227 -1.05 -3.23 8.15
N TRP A 228 -0.26 -2.74 9.11
CA TRP A 228 1.19 -2.88 9.05
C TRP A 228 1.63 -4.34 9.13
N ILE A 229 1.04 -5.13 10.02
CA ILE A 229 1.35 -6.58 10.16
C ILE A 229 1.16 -7.27 8.82
N ILE A 230 -0.01 -7.11 8.18
CA ILE A 230 -0.31 -7.80 6.92
C ILE A 230 0.62 -7.37 5.77
N ASN A 231 1.01 -6.09 5.74
CA ASN A 231 1.73 -5.53 4.59
C ASN A 231 3.25 -5.49 4.76
N SER A 232 3.76 -5.68 5.99
CA SER A 232 5.16 -5.34 6.27
C SER A 232 5.87 -6.26 7.27
N SER A 233 5.15 -7.10 8.02
CA SER A 233 5.78 -7.99 9.02
C SER A 233 6.75 -8.97 8.38
N ASP A 234 6.45 -9.42 7.16
CA ASP A 234 7.27 -10.34 6.38
C ASP A 234 8.72 -9.84 6.27
N LYS A 235 8.92 -8.56 5.90
CA LYS A 235 10.26 -7.96 5.76
C LYS A 235 11.04 -7.96 7.07
N VAL A 236 10.37 -7.60 8.18
CA VAL A 236 11.00 -7.55 9.50
C VAL A 236 11.38 -8.95 9.97
N MET A 237 10.51 -9.93 9.75
CA MET A 237 10.77 -11.31 10.12
C MET A 237 11.87 -11.95 9.25
N ILE A 238 11.91 -11.66 7.95
CA ILE A 238 13.02 -12.09 7.07
C ILE A 238 14.33 -11.47 7.55
N GLY A 239 14.35 -10.16 7.85
CA GLY A 239 15.53 -9.48 8.36
C GLY A 239 16.01 -10.01 9.72
N TYR A 240 15.09 -10.53 10.54
CA TYR A 240 15.39 -11.11 11.86
C TYR A 240 15.87 -12.56 11.79
N TYR A 241 15.16 -13.42 11.04
CA TYR A 241 15.44 -14.85 10.99
C TYR A 241 16.51 -15.24 9.97
N ASN A 242 16.61 -14.50 8.87
CA ASN A 242 17.54 -14.83 7.77
C ASN A 242 18.66 -13.77 7.69
N SER A 243 18.46 -12.75 6.84
CA SER A 243 19.44 -11.69 6.64
C SER A 243 18.81 -10.39 6.14
N THR A 244 19.54 -9.28 6.30
CA THR A 244 19.16 -8.01 5.68
C THR A 244 19.20 -8.07 4.15
N ALA A 245 20.08 -8.88 3.57
CA ALA A 245 20.16 -9.11 2.14
C ALA A 245 18.88 -9.77 1.62
N ASP A 246 18.36 -10.78 2.31
CA ASP A 246 17.10 -11.45 1.97
C ASP A 246 15.92 -10.50 2.09
N ALA A 247 15.89 -9.64 3.13
CA ALA A 247 14.89 -8.60 3.26
C ALA A 247 14.93 -7.60 2.10
N GLY A 248 16.12 -7.28 1.60
CA GLY A 248 16.32 -6.46 0.40
C GLY A 248 15.78 -7.12 -0.87
N ILE A 249 16.12 -8.38 -1.12
CA ILE A 249 15.62 -9.16 -2.27
C ILE A 249 14.09 -9.27 -2.22
N TYR A 250 13.51 -9.62 -1.08
CA TYR A 250 12.06 -9.68 -0.88
C TYR A 250 11.40 -8.33 -1.14
N SER A 251 11.99 -7.24 -0.65
CA SER A 251 11.45 -5.89 -0.82
C SER A 251 11.41 -5.46 -2.28
N VAL A 252 12.41 -5.81 -3.09
CA VAL A 252 12.42 -5.59 -4.54
C VAL A 252 11.36 -6.43 -5.22
N ALA A 253 11.27 -7.73 -4.90
CA ALA A 253 10.24 -8.62 -5.44
C ALA A 253 8.83 -8.09 -5.19
N ALA A 254 8.55 -7.56 -3.99
CA ALA A 254 7.25 -7.04 -3.59
C ALA A 254 6.83 -5.76 -4.33
N LYS A 255 7.72 -5.07 -5.05
CA LYS A 255 7.37 -3.86 -5.83
C LYS A 255 6.47 -4.18 -7.02
N MET A 256 6.66 -5.33 -7.69
CA MET A 256 5.81 -5.72 -8.82
C MET A 256 4.35 -5.97 -8.42
N PRO A 257 4.06 -6.80 -7.41
CA PRO A 257 2.71 -6.96 -6.87
C PRO A 257 2.08 -5.63 -6.42
N SER A 258 2.88 -4.71 -5.87
CA SER A 258 2.38 -3.41 -5.41
C SER A 258 1.82 -2.53 -6.55
N LEU A 259 2.30 -2.70 -7.79
CA LEU A 259 1.73 -2.03 -8.97
C LEU A 259 0.32 -2.57 -9.26
N LEU A 260 0.14 -3.89 -9.25
CA LEU A 260 -1.17 -4.51 -9.43
C LEU A 260 -2.17 -4.04 -8.36
N ILE A 261 -1.74 -4.04 -7.08
CA ILE A 261 -2.55 -3.54 -5.96
C ILE A 261 -2.91 -2.06 -6.14
N THR A 262 -2.01 -1.26 -6.68
CA THR A 262 -2.29 0.17 -6.94
C THR A 262 -3.40 0.34 -7.98
N LEU A 263 -3.37 -0.42 -9.06
CA LEU A 263 -4.42 -0.42 -10.08
C LEU A 263 -5.76 -0.89 -9.49
N THR A 264 -5.74 -1.94 -8.70
CA THR A 264 -6.95 -2.47 -8.05
C THR A 264 -7.53 -1.51 -7.01
N ASN A 265 -6.70 -0.73 -6.31
CA ASN A 265 -7.17 0.29 -5.38
C ASN A 265 -7.92 1.42 -6.08
N ILE A 266 -7.51 1.81 -7.29
CA ILE A 266 -8.25 2.79 -8.11
C ILE A 266 -9.63 2.24 -8.47
N PHE A 267 -9.69 0.99 -8.93
CA PHE A 267 -10.96 0.32 -9.18
C PHE A 267 -11.82 0.24 -7.91
N ASN A 268 -11.25 -0.16 -6.77
CA ASN A 268 -11.97 -0.32 -5.51
C ASN A 268 -12.59 0.98 -5.00
N GLN A 269 -11.97 2.15 -5.21
CA GLN A 269 -12.57 3.43 -4.86
C GLN A 269 -13.90 3.68 -5.59
N ALA A 270 -13.95 3.38 -6.89
CA ALA A 270 -15.18 3.47 -7.67
C ALA A 270 -16.16 2.35 -7.31
N TRP A 271 -15.63 1.14 -7.07
CA TRP A 271 -16.43 -0.05 -6.74
C TRP A 271 -17.20 0.13 -5.42
N VAL A 272 -16.57 0.64 -4.37
CA VAL A 272 -17.26 0.89 -3.08
C VAL A 272 -18.45 1.80 -3.27
N ILE A 273 -18.32 2.90 -4.02
CA ILE A 273 -19.42 3.83 -4.28
C ILE A 273 -20.54 3.14 -5.04
N SER A 274 -20.20 2.44 -6.13
CA SER A 274 -21.19 1.74 -6.96
C SER A 274 -21.90 0.62 -6.18
N SER A 275 -21.15 -0.13 -5.37
CA SER A 275 -21.67 -1.21 -4.54
C SER A 275 -22.66 -0.70 -3.48
N VAL A 276 -22.38 0.45 -2.83
CA VAL A 276 -23.28 1.08 -1.86
C VAL A 276 -24.57 1.55 -2.55
N THR A 277 -24.44 2.23 -3.69
CA THR A 277 -25.60 2.75 -4.43
C THR A 277 -26.53 1.61 -4.87
N GLU A 278 -25.95 0.53 -5.42
CA GLU A 278 -26.72 -0.64 -5.88
C GLU A 278 -27.37 -1.38 -4.72
N TYR A 279 -26.67 -1.51 -3.58
CA TYR A 279 -27.18 -2.16 -2.39
C TYR A 279 -28.41 -1.45 -1.81
N ASP A 280 -28.40 -0.12 -1.82
CA ASP A 280 -29.49 0.71 -1.29
C ASP A 280 -30.71 0.77 -2.25
N THR A 281 -30.53 0.49 -3.55
CA THR A 281 -31.59 0.58 -4.57
C THR A 281 -32.24 -0.77 -4.88
N THR A 282 -31.49 -1.70 -5.47
CA THR A 282 -32.05 -2.93 -6.07
C THR A 282 -31.51 -4.19 -5.45
N LYS A 283 -30.31 -4.17 -4.85
CA LYS A 283 -29.52 -5.35 -4.43
C LYS A 283 -29.36 -6.39 -5.53
N ASP A 284 -29.24 -5.93 -6.78
CA ASP A 284 -29.16 -6.78 -7.95
C ASP A 284 -27.89 -7.65 -7.92
N GLY A 285 -28.07 -8.94 -7.67
CA GLY A 285 -26.98 -9.93 -7.66
C GLY A 285 -26.27 -10.07 -9.00
N ASP A 286 -26.94 -9.80 -10.11
CA ASP A 286 -26.34 -9.87 -11.46
C ASP A 286 -25.37 -8.73 -11.69
N PHE A 287 -25.63 -7.53 -11.15
CA PHE A 287 -24.69 -6.42 -11.18
C PHE A 287 -23.36 -6.79 -10.50
N TYR A 288 -23.44 -7.33 -9.27
CA TYR A 288 -22.25 -7.78 -8.54
C TYR A 288 -21.54 -8.93 -9.24
N SER A 289 -22.30 -9.88 -9.77
CA SER A 289 -21.77 -11.04 -10.48
C SER A 289 -21.02 -10.66 -11.76
N ASN A 290 -21.59 -9.78 -12.58
CA ASN A 290 -20.98 -9.33 -13.82
C ASN A 290 -19.77 -8.44 -13.57
N THR A 291 -19.83 -7.58 -12.54
CA THR A 291 -18.68 -6.76 -12.13
C THR A 291 -17.54 -7.64 -11.66
N PHE A 292 -17.83 -8.67 -10.83
CA PHE A 292 -16.79 -9.61 -10.38
C PHE A 292 -16.19 -10.40 -11.54
N LYS A 293 -16.98 -10.87 -12.51
CA LYS A 293 -16.47 -11.56 -13.70
C LYS A 293 -15.48 -10.70 -14.47
N SER A 294 -15.83 -9.43 -14.71
CA SER A 294 -14.95 -8.48 -15.41
C SER A 294 -13.68 -8.19 -14.62
N PHE A 295 -13.81 -7.98 -13.31
CA PHE A 295 -12.70 -7.73 -12.41
C PHE A 295 -11.74 -8.92 -12.32
N ASN A 296 -12.29 -10.14 -12.17
CA ASN A 296 -11.53 -11.39 -12.19
C ASN A 296 -10.73 -11.55 -13.49
N CYS A 297 -11.39 -11.34 -14.64
CA CYS A 297 -10.75 -11.43 -15.95
C CYS A 297 -9.54 -10.48 -16.04
N LEU A 298 -9.73 -9.20 -15.71
CA LEU A 298 -8.66 -8.20 -15.74
C LEU A 298 -7.49 -8.56 -14.81
N LEU A 299 -7.78 -8.99 -13.58
CA LEU A 299 -6.75 -9.35 -12.61
C LEU A 299 -5.92 -10.57 -13.03
N ILE A 300 -6.59 -11.64 -13.45
CA ILE A 300 -5.93 -12.88 -13.89
C ILE A 300 -5.06 -12.59 -15.12
N MET A 301 -5.59 -11.82 -16.09
CA MET A 301 -4.83 -11.48 -17.29
C MET A 301 -3.63 -10.58 -16.98
N ALA A 302 -3.80 -9.58 -16.11
CA ALA A 302 -2.71 -8.72 -15.70
C ALA A 302 -1.62 -9.49 -14.93
N ALA A 303 -2.01 -10.31 -13.95
CA ALA A 303 -1.07 -11.11 -13.17
C ALA A 303 -0.32 -12.11 -14.06
N SER A 304 -1.04 -12.87 -14.89
CA SER A 304 -0.44 -13.86 -15.79
C SER A 304 0.47 -13.20 -16.83
N GLY A 305 0.07 -12.05 -17.40
CA GLY A 305 0.90 -11.29 -18.33
C GLY A 305 2.21 -10.80 -17.70
N ILE A 306 2.15 -10.30 -16.45
CA ILE A 306 3.35 -9.91 -15.71
C ILE A 306 4.26 -11.13 -15.47
N ILE A 307 3.69 -12.30 -15.12
CA ILE A 307 4.47 -13.53 -14.89
C ILE A 307 5.21 -13.96 -16.16
N VAL A 308 4.61 -13.83 -17.35
CA VAL A 308 5.29 -14.16 -18.63
C VAL A 308 6.58 -13.36 -18.82
N ILE A 309 6.52 -12.06 -18.50
CA ILE A 309 7.64 -11.14 -18.78
C ILE A 309 8.59 -10.93 -17.59
N ILE A 310 8.24 -11.43 -16.39
CA ILE A 310 8.91 -11.02 -15.15
C ILE A 310 10.41 -11.29 -15.15
N LYS A 311 10.84 -12.47 -15.61
CA LYS A 311 12.24 -12.87 -15.61
C LYS A 311 13.10 -11.98 -16.53
N PRO A 312 12.80 -11.79 -17.84
CA PRO A 312 13.56 -10.88 -18.70
C PRO A 312 13.41 -9.41 -18.23
N PHE A 313 12.25 -9.04 -17.71
CA PHE A 313 12.04 -7.70 -17.18
C PHE A 313 12.97 -7.40 -16.01
N MET A 314 13.08 -8.30 -15.03
CA MET A 314 13.95 -8.10 -13.87
C MET A 314 15.43 -8.08 -14.25
N GLN A 315 15.87 -8.82 -15.25
CA GLN A 315 17.26 -8.79 -15.75
C GLN A 315 17.69 -7.40 -16.27
N ILE A 316 16.72 -6.63 -16.80
CA ILE A 316 16.96 -5.27 -17.33
C ILE A 316 16.69 -4.21 -16.25
N TYR A 317 15.71 -4.47 -15.39
CA TYR A 317 15.16 -3.48 -14.49
C TYR A 317 15.93 -3.33 -13.18
N VAL A 318 16.54 -4.39 -12.68
CA VAL A 318 17.28 -4.35 -11.41
C VAL A 318 18.77 -4.66 -11.60
N GLY A 319 19.59 -4.20 -10.64
CA GLY A 319 21.01 -4.51 -10.64
C GLY A 319 21.29 -6.01 -10.51
N PRO A 320 22.47 -6.49 -10.97
CA PRO A 320 22.80 -7.93 -11.08
C PRO A 320 22.61 -8.72 -9.78
N SER A 321 22.92 -8.13 -8.63
CA SER A 321 22.79 -8.78 -7.31
C SER A 321 21.33 -8.98 -6.86
N PHE A 322 20.37 -8.34 -7.52
CA PHE A 322 18.95 -8.45 -7.20
C PHE A 322 18.16 -9.28 -8.21
N VAL A 323 18.74 -9.71 -9.30
CA VAL A 323 18.03 -10.41 -10.40
C VAL A 323 17.23 -11.59 -9.89
N GLU A 324 17.77 -12.36 -8.95
CA GLU A 324 17.12 -13.56 -8.39
C GLU A 324 15.77 -13.27 -7.70
N CYS A 325 15.45 -11.99 -7.42
CA CYS A 325 14.17 -11.60 -6.84
C CYS A 325 12.96 -11.98 -7.71
N TRP A 326 13.16 -12.16 -9.04
CA TRP A 326 12.10 -12.58 -9.95
C TRP A 326 11.42 -13.87 -9.53
N LYS A 327 12.15 -14.79 -8.86
CA LYS A 327 11.63 -16.09 -8.40
C LYS A 327 10.47 -15.94 -7.39
N TYR A 328 10.44 -14.86 -6.63
CA TYR A 328 9.43 -14.59 -5.59
C TYR A 328 8.21 -13.85 -6.13
N VAL A 329 8.36 -13.13 -7.26
CA VAL A 329 7.30 -12.28 -7.82
C VAL A 329 6.05 -13.05 -8.23
N PRO A 330 6.11 -14.23 -8.92
CA PRO A 330 4.91 -14.93 -9.39
C PRO A 330 3.92 -15.26 -8.26
N LEU A 331 4.41 -15.83 -7.17
CA LEU A 331 3.55 -16.22 -6.06
C LEU A 331 3.06 -15.00 -5.23
N LEU A 332 3.86 -13.93 -5.13
CA LEU A 332 3.42 -12.65 -4.56
C LEU A 332 2.33 -11.99 -5.42
N LEU A 333 2.38 -12.12 -6.75
CA LEU A 333 1.31 -11.68 -7.65
C LEU A 333 0.01 -12.47 -7.41
N LEU A 334 0.11 -13.79 -7.25
CA LEU A 334 -1.05 -14.62 -6.88
C LEU A 334 -1.66 -14.14 -5.55
N GLY A 335 -0.83 -13.88 -4.54
CA GLY A 335 -1.26 -13.29 -3.27
C GLY A 335 -1.99 -11.96 -3.48
N SER A 336 -1.49 -11.09 -4.37
CA SER A 336 -2.12 -9.80 -4.70
C SER A 336 -3.46 -9.95 -5.41
N VAL A 337 -3.65 -11.00 -6.22
CA VAL A 337 -4.95 -11.35 -6.80
C VAL A 337 -5.94 -11.69 -5.69
N PHE A 338 -5.56 -12.54 -4.74
CA PHE A 338 -6.41 -12.88 -3.59
C PHE A 338 -6.73 -11.66 -2.71
N GLN A 339 -5.73 -10.80 -2.47
CA GLN A 339 -5.94 -9.53 -1.77
C GLN A 339 -6.98 -8.65 -2.47
N SER A 340 -6.90 -8.55 -3.78
CA SER A 340 -7.82 -7.76 -4.60
C SER A 340 -9.24 -8.32 -4.57
N TYR A 341 -9.39 -9.64 -4.60
CA TYR A 341 -10.71 -10.28 -4.41
C TYR A 341 -11.25 -10.05 -3.01
N ALA A 342 -10.41 -10.17 -1.98
CA ALA A 342 -10.81 -9.88 -0.61
C ALA A 342 -11.28 -8.42 -0.44
N ALA A 343 -10.67 -7.47 -1.16
CA ALA A 343 -11.08 -6.07 -1.18
C ALA A 343 -12.43 -5.89 -1.91
N PHE A 344 -12.64 -6.57 -3.05
CA PHE A 344 -13.90 -6.57 -3.79
C PHE A 344 -15.09 -6.99 -2.92
N PHE A 345 -14.96 -8.12 -2.24
CA PHE A 345 -15.99 -8.61 -1.32
C PHE A 345 -16.10 -7.76 -0.04
N GLY A 346 -14.99 -7.11 0.35
CA GLY A 346 -14.96 -6.15 1.45
C GLY A 346 -15.90 -4.95 1.25
N ALA A 347 -16.08 -4.50 -0.01
CA ALA A 347 -17.01 -3.43 -0.34
C ALA A 347 -18.49 -3.80 -0.05
N ILE A 348 -18.86 -5.08 -0.20
CA ILE A 348 -20.21 -5.57 0.09
C ILE A 348 -20.54 -5.41 1.58
N TYR A 349 -19.59 -5.70 2.47
CA TYR A 349 -19.80 -5.46 3.90
C TYR A 349 -19.97 -3.97 4.21
N THR A 350 -19.22 -3.11 3.53
CA THR A 350 -19.36 -1.65 3.67
C THR A 350 -20.77 -1.22 3.23
N SER A 351 -21.27 -1.73 2.12
CA SER A 351 -22.63 -1.50 1.62
C SER A 351 -23.69 -1.98 2.62
N ALA A 352 -23.49 -3.16 3.21
CA ALA A 352 -24.38 -3.72 4.23
C ALA A 352 -24.17 -3.12 5.64
N LYS A 353 -23.29 -2.12 5.80
CA LYS A 353 -22.93 -1.47 7.08
C LYS A 353 -22.37 -2.45 8.13
N LYS A 354 -21.68 -3.51 7.68
CA LYS A 354 -21.08 -4.58 8.51
C LYS A 354 -19.56 -4.43 8.64
N ASN A 355 -19.07 -3.25 8.98
CA ASN A 355 -17.64 -2.94 9.08
C ASN A 355 -16.88 -3.81 10.10
N ILE A 356 -17.56 -4.32 11.13
CA ILE A 356 -16.96 -5.26 12.10
C ILE A 356 -16.51 -6.54 11.39
N SER A 357 -17.29 -7.07 10.44
CA SER A 357 -16.91 -8.27 9.68
C SER A 357 -15.66 -8.04 8.81
N VAL A 358 -15.49 -6.82 8.27
CA VAL A 358 -14.26 -6.43 7.56
C VAL A 358 -13.07 -6.45 8.52
N MET A 359 -13.21 -5.83 9.68
CA MET A 359 -12.16 -5.76 10.70
C MET A 359 -11.76 -7.16 11.19
N VAL A 360 -12.73 -7.99 11.59
CA VAL A 360 -12.47 -9.33 12.11
C VAL A 360 -11.78 -10.21 11.06
N SER A 361 -12.25 -10.20 9.80
CA SER A 361 -11.61 -10.98 8.73
C SER A 361 -10.19 -10.50 8.45
N THR A 362 -9.91 -9.20 8.55
CA THR A 362 -8.56 -8.65 8.36
C THR A 362 -7.63 -9.04 9.51
N LEU A 363 -8.10 -8.96 10.77
CA LEU A 363 -7.34 -9.39 11.95
C LEU A 363 -7.01 -10.89 11.89
N PHE A 364 -7.96 -11.70 11.46
CA PHE A 364 -7.75 -13.14 11.28
C PHE A 364 -6.67 -13.44 10.22
N ALA A 365 -6.68 -12.69 9.11
CA ALA A 365 -5.62 -12.79 8.10
C ALA A 365 -4.24 -12.40 8.66
N ALA A 366 -4.19 -11.31 9.42
CA ALA A 366 -2.94 -10.86 10.05
C ALA A 366 -2.38 -11.93 10.99
N ALA A 367 -3.24 -12.55 11.78
CA ALA A 367 -2.84 -13.63 12.69
C ALA A 367 -2.31 -14.85 11.91
N ILE A 368 -3.02 -15.30 10.86
CA ILE A 368 -2.56 -16.40 10.01
C ILE A 368 -1.21 -16.05 9.35
N ASN A 369 -1.08 -14.86 8.77
CA ASN A 369 0.17 -14.42 8.13
C ASN A 369 1.33 -14.46 9.14
N LEU A 370 1.13 -13.89 10.34
CA LEU A 370 2.16 -13.84 11.37
C LEU A 370 2.59 -15.25 11.84
N VAL A 371 1.62 -16.14 12.07
CA VAL A 371 1.90 -17.53 12.49
C VAL A 371 2.62 -18.29 11.40
N LEU A 372 2.16 -18.21 10.16
CA LEU A 372 2.81 -18.87 9.03
C LEU A 372 4.21 -18.31 8.77
N ASN A 373 4.41 -17.01 8.88
CA ASN A 373 5.74 -16.40 8.77
C ASN A 373 6.69 -16.90 9.86
N ALA A 374 6.22 -16.99 11.10
CA ALA A 374 7.04 -17.49 12.22
C ALA A 374 7.47 -18.97 12.03
N ILE A 375 6.68 -19.76 11.33
CA ILE A 375 6.97 -21.19 11.07
C ILE A 375 7.79 -21.33 9.78
N LEU A 376 7.39 -20.67 8.69
CA LEU A 376 7.95 -20.92 7.36
C LEU A 376 9.23 -20.11 7.07
N ILE A 377 9.38 -18.89 7.57
CA ILE A 377 10.58 -18.09 7.30
C ILE A 377 11.84 -18.76 7.85
N PRO A 378 11.86 -19.28 9.11
CA PRO A 378 13.05 -19.96 9.63
C PRO A 378 13.42 -21.25 8.87
N THR A 379 12.43 -21.89 8.21
CA THR A 379 12.63 -23.19 7.54
C THR A 379 12.96 -23.08 6.06
N VAL A 380 12.29 -22.18 5.34
CA VAL A 380 12.41 -22.04 3.88
C VAL A 380 12.70 -20.61 3.40
N GLY A 381 13.09 -19.73 4.33
CA GLY A 381 13.55 -18.38 4.02
C GLY A 381 12.48 -17.48 3.38
N ILE A 382 12.90 -16.69 2.38
CA ILE A 382 12.03 -15.75 1.66
C ILE A 382 10.80 -16.44 1.08
N GLN A 383 10.94 -17.67 0.58
CA GLN A 383 9.83 -18.43 0.02
C GLN A 383 8.72 -18.67 1.06
N GLY A 384 9.11 -18.85 2.32
CA GLY A 384 8.18 -18.99 3.44
C GLY A 384 7.28 -17.77 3.62
N ALA A 385 7.85 -16.57 3.56
CA ALA A 385 7.10 -15.32 3.63
C ALA A 385 6.12 -15.17 2.46
N VAL A 386 6.59 -15.52 1.25
CA VAL A 386 5.78 -15.45 0.03
C VAL A 386 4.58 -16.39 0.09
N VAL A 387 4.78 -17.63 0.56
CA VAL A 387 3.71 -18.62 0.76
C VAL A 387 2.76 -18.16 1.86
N ALA A 388 3.27 -17.71 3.01
CA ALA A 388 2.47 -17.23 4.14
C ALA A 388 1.52 -16.11 3.71
N THR A 389 2.04 -15.14 2.95
CA THR A 389 1.25 -14.00 2.45
C THR A 389 0.18 -14.44 1.46
N ALA A 390 0.52 -15.32 0.51
CA ALA A 390 -0.45 -15.84 -0.45
C ALA A 390 -1.58 -16.63 0.23
N VAL A 391 -1.24 -17.49 1.20
CA VAL A 391 -2.21 -18.28 1.98
C VAL A 391 -3.11 -17.38 2.84
N ALA A 392 -2.53 -16.39 3.53
CA ALA A 392 -3.31 -15.48 4.37
C ALA A 392 -4.36 -14.72 3.55
N TYR A 393 -3.99 -14.17 2.40
CA TYR A 393 -4.93 -13.49 1.52
C TYR A 393 -5.95 -14.43 0.88
N PHE A 394 -5.56 -15.65 0.55
CA PHE A 394 -6.48 -16.68 0.05
C PHE A 394 -7.56 -17.01 1.10
N VAL A 395 -7.19 -17.21 2.35
CA VAL A 395 -8.14 -17.51 3.44
C VAL A 395 -9.12 -16.36 3.64
N VAL A 396 -8.65 -15.10 3.64
CA VAL A 396 -9.55 -13.93 3.74
C VAL A 396 -10.49 -13.84 2.55
N PHE A 397 -9.97 -14.05 1.35
CA PHE A 397 -10.80 -14.08 0.15
C PHE A 397 -11.91 -15.11 0.27
N LEU A 398 -11.58 -16.36 0.63
CA LEU A 398 -12.57 -17.42 0.81
C LEU A 398 -13.61 -17.06 1.88
N PHE A 399 -13.15 -16.60 3.03
CA PHE A 399 -14.04 -16.19 4.11
C PHE A 399 -15.02 -15.11 3.64
N ARG A 400 -14.51 -14.03 3.03
CA ARG A 400 -15.34 -12.92 2.57
C ARG A 400 -16.27 -13.33 1.42
N MET A 401 -15.81 -14.17 0.50
CA MET A 401 -16.61 -14.69 -0.62
C MET A 401 -17.79 -15.50 -0.12
N LEU A 402 -17.59 -16.37 0.88
CA LEU A 402 -18.65 -17.21 1.44
C LEU A 402 -19.62 -16.41 2.31
N ASP A 403 -19.10 -15.57 3.19
CA ASP A 403 -19.92 -14.81 4.14
C ASP A 403 -20.71 -13.67 3.46
N SER A 404 -20.17 -13.05 2.41
CA SER A 404 -20.86 -11.97 1.66
C SER A 404 -22.15 -12.44 0.96
N ARG A 405 -22.32 -13.75 0.72
CA ARG A 405 -23.56 -14.32 0.17
C ARG A 405 -24.78 -14.08 1.04
N LYS A 406 -24.59 -13.84 2.33
CA LYS A 406 -25.67 -13.46 3.27
C LYS A 406 -26.28 -12.09 2.96
N TYR A 407 -25.56 -11.24 2.25
CA TYR A 407 -25.95 -9.86 1.98
C TYR A 407 -26.37 -9.65 0.53
N VAL A 408 -25.70 -10.31 -0.41
CA VAL A 408 -25.97 -10.23 -1.85
C VAL A 408 -25.80 -11.63 -2.46
N ASN A 409 -26.78 -12.06 -3.24
CA ASN A 409 -26.69 -13.34 -3.95
C ASN A 409 -25.87 -13.18 -5.23
N ILE A 410 -24.59 -13.57 -5.17
CA ILE A 410 -23.65 -13.45 -6.28
C ILE A 410 -23.53 -14.79 -7.00
N SER A 411 -23.99 -14.83 -8.23
CA SER A 411 -23.84 -16.00 -9.11
C SER A 411 -22.45 -16.00 -9.73
N MET A 412 -21.61 -16.94 -9.31
CA MET A 412 -20.24 -17.10 -9.84
C MET A 412 -20.10 -18.45 -10.51
N ASN A 413 -19.47 -18.48 -11.68
CA ASN A 413 -19.01 -19.74 -12.24
C ASN A 413 -17.75 -20.20 -11.49
N VAL A 414 -17.97 -20.91 -10.37
CA VAL A 414 -16.91 -21.35 -9.45
C VAL A 414 -15.86 -22.19 -10.18
N TRP A 415 -16.27 -23.07 -11.08
CA TRP A 415 -15.35 -23.92 -11.85
C TRP A 415 -14.39 -23.10 -12.71
N ARG A 416 -14.88 -22.06 -13.36
CA ARG A 416 -14.06 -21.19 -14.19
C ARG A 416 -13.06 -20.40 -13.37
N ILE A 417 -13.47 -19.90 -12.20
CA ILE A 417 -12.59 -19.18 -11.28
C ILE A 417 -11.51 -20.12 -10.76
N LEU A 418 -11.89 -21.31 -10.29
CA LEU A 418 -10.96 -22.34 -9.81
C LEU A 418 -9.96 -22.74 -10.89
N LEU A 419 -10.43 -23.01 -12.12
CA LEU A 419 -9.56 -23.36 -13.23
C LEU A 419 -8.57 -22.23 -13.55
N SER A 420 -9.03 -20.97 -13.58
CA SER A 420 -8.13 -19.82 -13.79
C SER A 420 -7.10 -19.69 -12.68
N MET A 421 -7.46 -19.94 -11.42
CA MET A 421 -6.53 -19.92 -10.29
C MET A 421 -5.53 -21.08 -10.34
N ILE A 422 -5.97 -22.28 -10.68
CA ILE A 422 -5.09 -23.45 -10.83
C ILE A 422 -4.08 -23.23 -11.95
N LEU A 423 -4.51 -22.69 -13.10
CA LEU A 423 -3.62 -22.38 -14.20
C LEU A 423 -2.62 -21.27 -13.82
N LEU A 424 -3.06 -20.22 -13.10
CA LEU A 424 -2.18 -19.16 -12.62
C LEU A 424 -1.17 -19.69 -11.60
N LEU A 425 -1.60 -20.53 -10.66
CA LEU A 425 -0.71 -21.20 -9.70
C LEU A 425 0.28 -22.13 -10.44
N GLY A 426 -0.21 -22.91 -11.40
CA GLY A 426 0.66 -23.74 -12.28
C GLY A 426 1.70 -22.88 -12.99
N GLN A 427 1.31 -21.73 -13.52
CA GLN A 427 2.23 -20.78 -14.16
C GLN A 427 3.29 -20.26 -13.16
N CYS A 428 2.88 -19.92 -11.92
CA CYS A 428 3.82 -19.50 -10.88
C CYS A 428 4.86 -20.57 -10.55
N ILE A 429 4.45 -21.82 -10.47
CA ILE A 429 5.34 -22.95 -10.14
C ILE A 429 6.24 -23.29 -11.34
N LEU A 430 5.67 -23.46 -12.52
CA LEU A 430 6.38 -23.95 -13.69
C LEU A 430 7.40 -22.95 -14.24
N ILE A 431 7.17 -21.63 -14.11
CA ILE A 431 8.16 -20.63 -14.54
C ILE A 431 9.44 -20.69 -13.68
N ILE A 432 9.32 -21.13 -12.43
CA ILE A 432 10.44 -21.27 -11.50
C ILE A 432 11.09 -22.64 -11.65
N ALA A 433 10.29 -23.71 -11.79
CA ALA A 433 10.76 -25.09 -11.81
C ALA A 433 11.44 -25.49 -13.14
N ILE A 434 11.04 -24.88 -14.24
CA ILE A 434 11.58 -25.19 -15.57
C ILE A 434 12.73 -24.22 -15.88
N GLU A 435 13.90 -24.76 -16.19
CA GLU A 435 15.08 -23.96 -16.57
C GLU A 435 15.08 -23.61 -18.08
N GLY A 436 15.77 -22.53 -18.41
CA GLY A 436 16.04 -22.09 -19.78
C GLY A 436 14.81 -21.53 -20.51
N THR A 437 14.85 -21.58 -21.85
CA THR A 437 13.81 -21.02 -22.73
C THR A 437 12.48 -21.74 -22.65
N LYS A 438 12.48 -23.01 -22.25
CA LYS A 438 11.27 -23.82 -22.10
C LYS A 438 10.27 -23.22 -21.08
N SER A 439 10.78 -22.57 -20.03
CA SER A 439 9.91 -21.91 -19.02
C SER A 439 9.04 -20.83 -19.63
N TYR A 440 9.57 -20.06 -20.58
CA TYR A 440 8.80 -19.03 -21.29
C TYR A 440 7.70 -19.61 -22.16
N PHE A 441 8.02 -20.68 -22.92
CA PHE A 441 7.02 -21.34 -23.75
C PHE A 441 5.87 -21.87 -22.93
N VAL A 442 6.14 -22.53 -21.80
CA VAL A 442 5.11 -23.04 -20.90
C VAL A 442 4.29 -21.89 -20.31
N SER A 443 4.95 -20.80 -19.88
CA SER A 443 4.27 -19.64 -19.32
C SER A 443 3.38 -18.92 -20.34
N ILE A 444 3.83 -18.77 -21.59
CA ILE A 444 3.04 -18.21 -22.70
C ILE A 444 1.87 -19.13 -23.02
N LEU A 445 2.06 -20.44 -23.07
CA LEU A 445 1.00 -21.40 -23.34
C LEU A 445 -0.09 -21.32 -22.27
N LEU A 446 0.26 -21.24 -20.98
CA LEU A 446 -0.70 -21.08 -19.89
C LEU A 446 -1.42 -19.73 -19.97
N PHE A 447 -0.72 -18.64 -20.34
CA PHE A 447 -1.33 -17.35 -20.60
C PHE A 447 -2.37 -17.42 -21.73
N CYS A 448 -2.04 -18.09 -22.84
CA CYS A 448 -2.99 -18.31 -23.94
C CYS A 448 -4.21 -19.15 -23.51
N PHE A 449 -4.04 -20.17 -22.68
CA PHE A 449 -5.15 -20.93 -22.11
C PHE A 449 -6.05 -20.02 -21.23
N LEU A 450 -5.44 -19.18 -20.38
CA LEU A 450 -6.19 -18.21 -19.59
C LEU A 450 -6.94 -17.20 -20.47
N LEU A 451 -6.33 -16.74 -21.58
CA LEU A 451 -7.00 -15.91 -22.57
C LEU A 451 -8.21 -16.62 -23.19
N CYS A 452 -8.08 -17.88 -23.59
CA CYS A 452 -9.18 -18.66 -24.16
C CYS A 452 -10.33 -18.81 -23.18
N ILE A 453 -10.06 -19.17 -21.93
CA ILE A 453 -11.08 -19.33 -20.88
C ILE A 453 -11.82 -18.01 -20.61
N ASN A 454 -11.12 -16.87 -20.65
CA ASN A 454 -11.67 -15.56 -20.36
C ASN A 454 -12.10 -14.77 -21.60
N SER A 455 -11.98 -15.34 -22.81
CA SER A 455 -12.24 -14.65 -24.09
C SER A 455 -13.65 -14.06 -24.20
N SER A 456 -14.67 -14.79 -23.71
CA SER A 456 -16.06 -14.30 -23.72
C SER A 456 -16.26 -13.03 -22.89
N ASP A 457 -15.55 -12.90 -21.76
CA ASP A 457 -15.66 -11.70 -20.91
C ASP A 457 -14.84 -10.54 -21.48
N ILE A 458 -13.67 -10.81 -22.07
CA ILE A 458 -12.87 -9.81 -22.79
C ILE A 458 -13.70 -9.21 -23.95
N LEU A 459 -14.36 -10.07 -24.76
CA LEU A 459 -15.21 -9.62 -25.86
C LEU A 459 -16.42 -8.78 -25.39
N LYS A 460 -17.04 -9.16 -24.26
CA LYS A 460 -18.12 -8.35 -23.67
C LYS A 460 -17.63 -6.99 -23.20
N MET A 461 -16.47 -6.94 -22.53
CA MET A 461 -15.89 -5.69 -22.08
C MET A 461 -15.51 -4.76 -23.23
N THR A 462 -14.88 -5.30 -24.28
CA THR A 462 -14.50 -4.48 -25.46
C THR A 462 -15.73 -3.96 -26.22
N ARG A 463 -16.81 -4.75 -26.33
CA ARG A 463 -18.09 -4.32 -26.90
C ARG A 463 -18.74 -3.22 -26.03
N ALA A 464 -18.75 -3.37 -24.71
CA ALA A 464 -19.31 -2.38 -23.80
C ALA A 464 -18.56 -1.04 -23.87
N ILE A 465 -17.22 -1.07 -24.03
CA ILE A 465 -16.40 0.13 -24.24
C ILE A 465 -16.75 0.78 -25.59
N LYS A 466 -16.77 -0.01 -26.70
CA LYS A 466 -17.09 0.50 -28.04
C LYS A 466 -18.52 1.05 -28.17
N ALA A 467 -19.46 0.60 -27.37
CA ALA A 467 -20.83 1.09 -27.36
C ALA A 467 -21.00 2.43 -26.61
N ARG A 468 -19.99 2.87 -25.86
CA ARG A 468 -20.00 4.13 -25.09
C ARG A 468 -19.18 5.25 -25.73
N PHE A 469 -18.32 4.93 -26.71
CA PHE A 469 -17.60 5.83 -27.58
C PHE A 469 -18.12 5.73 -29.03
#